data_b3d98b75ab023d36976c9405697fcf99
#
_entry.id   b3d98b75ab023d36976c9405697fcf99
#
_cell.length_a   1.000
_cell.length_b   1.000
_cell.length_c   1.000
_cell.angle_alpha   90.00
_cell.angle_beta   90.00
_cell.angle_gamma   90.00
#
_symmetry.space_group_name_H-M   'P 1'
#
loop_
_entity.id
_entity.type
_entity.pdbx_description
1 polymer ?
#
loop_
_entity_poly.entity_id
_entity_poly.type
_entity_poly.pdbx_seq_one_letter_code
_entity_poly.pdbx_strand_id
1 'polypeptide(L)'
;MRVSRFLILCAFQFFILPDIYAQQAVSLSPPVQKYVRVNTPRVVLQHVRVIDGTGRPPVEDQNLIIEQGKISSVQASSETPAADGTTVLNLRGYTVMPGIVGMHNHLFYIARPNEDSQWNFEPPMLVPQMTFSAPRLYLAGGVTTMRTTGSVETYADLNLKRAIDEGKLPGPHIDVTGPYLEGPHSYFIQMHELSSPDEARQMVDYWADRGVTSFKAYMNITRAELKAAIEAAHKRGIKITGHLCSVTYKEAAELGIDDLEHGFFVNTQLDPDKKPDECSSSMGDYTLEHMDPNTPEAKDLIDTLVKHHVAITSTLPVFEEGIPGRPPLRQQVLEAMVPEAREAYLYSRERPATMKPPKTDWAMLFKHDLQMEYAFAAAGGLLLAGPDPTGNGGVVPGFGDQREIELLVEAGFSPVQAIRIATLNGAIYLGKQDQIGSIAAGKNADLVIIKGDPGTTISDIEKVEIVFKDGVGYDSQKLIDSANGRYGQY
;
A
#
# COMPACT_ATOMS: atom_id res chain seq x y z
N MET A 1 -23.66 -49.29 64.20
CA MET A 1 -24.28 -48.95 62.90
C MET A 1 -23.52 -47.82 62.23
N ARG A 2 -22.72 -48.12 61.20
CA ARG A 2 -22.01 -47.16 60.44
C ARG A 2 -22.75 -46.96 59.10
N VAL A 3 -23.21 -45.73 58.84
CA VAL A 3 -23.87 -45.39 57.60
C VAL A 3 -22.78 -44.75 56.67
N SER A 4 -22.45 -45.47 55.58
CA SER A 4 -21.56 -44.95 54.51
C SER A 4 -22.38 -44.06 53.58
N ARG A 5 -21.97 -42.82 53.41
CA ARG A 5 -22.52 -41.91 52.39
C ARG A 5 -21.68 -42.04 51.11
N PHE A 6 -22.30 -42.50 50.04
CA PHE A 6 -21.74 -42.46 48.68
C PHE A 6 -21.95 -41.05 48.10
N LEU A 7 -20.87 -40.38 47.76
CA LEU A 7 -20.91 -39.15 46.94
C LEU A 7 -20.86 -39.58 45.47
N ILE A 8 -21.91 -39.28 44.71
CA ILE A 8 -21.91 -39.40 43.24
C ILE A 8 -21.39 -38.07 42.68
N LEU A 9 -20.20 -38.12 42.06
CA LEU A 9 -19.62 -37.01 41.33
C LEU A 9 -20.16 -37.03 39.89
N CYS A 10 -21.12 -36.14 39.57
CA CYS A 10 -21.54 -35.90 38.19
C CYS A 10 -20.49 -35.01 37.50
N ALA A 11 -19.68 -35.58 36.59
CA ALA A 11 -18.81 -34.82 35.71
C ALA A 11 -19.64 -34.22 34.57
N PHE A 12 -19.87 -32.94 34.61
CA PHE A 12 -20.40 -32.18 33.46
C PHE A 12 -19.24 -31.97 32.45
N GLN A 13 -19.26 -32.72 31.36
CA GLN A 13 -18.44 -32.38 30.18
C GLN A 13 -19.06 -31.20 29.45
N PHE A 14 -18.41 -30.03 29.57
CA PHE A 14 -18.72 -28.92 28.70
C PHE A 14 -18.16 -29.22 27.30
N PHE A 15 -19.03 -29.57 26.38
CA PHE A 15 -18.72 -29.51 24.95
C PHE A 15 -18.66 -28.04 24.53
N ILE A 16 -17.45 -27.48 24.37
CA ILE A 16 -17.25 -26.22 23.66
C ILE A 16 -17.43 -26.55 22.18
N LEU A 17 -18.62 -26.29 21.66
CA LEU A 17 -18.82 -26.23 20.21
C LEU A 17 -18.05 -25.01 19.71
N PRO A 18 -17.17 -25.15 18.70
CA PRO A 18 -16.60 -23.98 18.07
C PRO A 18 -17.74 -23.19 17.41
N ASP A 19 -17.94 -21.94 17.82
CA ASP A 19 -18.80 -21.01 17.12
C ASP A 19 -18.27 -20.86 15.70
N ILE A 20 -18.84 -21.61 14.76
CA ILE A 20 -18.66 -21.37 13.33
C ILE A 20 -19.47 -20.11 13.02
N TYR A 21 -18.88 -18.94 13.27
CA TYR A 21 -19.38 -17.71 12.67
C TYR A 21 -19.20 -17.85 11.14
N ALA A 22 -20.24 -18.33 10.48
CA ALA A 22 -20.38 -18.14 9.05
C ALA A 22 -20.38 -16.63 8.83
N GLN A 23 -19.31 -16.11 8.24
CA GLN A 23 -19.21 -14.70 7.88
C GLN A 23 -20.38 -14.43 6.93
N GLN A 24 -21.41 -13.72 7.43
CA GLN A 24 -22.57 -13.35 6.62
C GLN A 24 -22.05 -12.52 5.44
N ALA A 25 -22.35 -12.95 4.22
CA ALA A 25 -21.99 -12.21 3.04
C ALA A 25 -22.49 -10.77 3.17
N VAL A 26 -21.58 -9.79 3.06
CA VAL A 26 -21.91 -8.37 3.19
C VAL A 26 -22.95 -8.02 2.12
N SER A 27 -24.09 -7.48 2.54
CA SER A 27 -25.12 -7.02 1.61
C SER A 27 -24.66 -5.73 0.95
N LEU A 28 -24.35 -5.80 -0.34
CA LEU A 28 -23.91 -4.64 -1.11
C LEU A 28 -25.08 -3.69 -1.37
N SER A 29 -24.86 -2.41 -1.13
CA SER A 29 -25.85 -1.36 -1.43
C SER A 29 -26.10 -1.22 -2.95
N PRO A 30 -27.28 -0.74 -3.39
CA PRO A 30 -27.56 -0.55 -4.82
C PRO A 30 -26.53 0.29 -5.58
N PRO A 31 -25.95 1.37 -5.00
CA PRO A 31 -24.86 2.11 -5.63
C PRO A 31 -23.59 1.28 -5.89
N VAL A 32 -23.29 0.28 -5.06
CA VAL A 32 -22.12 -0.60 -5.23
C VAL A 32 -22.42 -1.70 -6.24
N GLN A 33 -23.62 -2.26 -6.23
CA GLN A 33 -24.02 -3.37 -7.12
C GLN A 33 -23.80 -3.07 -8.60
N LYS A 34 -23.90 -1.80 -9.02
CA LYS A 34 -23.68 -1.41 -10.43
C LYS A 34 -22.25 -1.67 -10.93
N TYR A 35 -21.28 -1.78 -10.03
CA TYR A 35 -19.88 -2.10 -10.36
C TYR A 35 -19.59 -3.59 -10.29
N VAL A 36 -20.52 -4.38 -9.76
CA VAL A 36 -20.33 -5.82 -9.59
C VAL A 36 -20.55 -6.54 -10.92
N ARG A 37 -19.61 -7.40 -11.28
CA ARG A 37 -19.67 -8.30 -12.44
C ARG A 37 -20.00 -9.74 -12.05
N VAL A 38 -19.50 -10.18 -10.88
CA VAL A 38 -19.69 -11.53 -10.35
C VAL A 38 -20.01 -11.48 -8.86
N ASN A 39 -21.12 -12.07 -8.46
CA ASN A 39 -21.53 -12.18 -7.05
C ASN A 39 -22.39 -13.41 -6.86
N THR A 40 -21.81 -14.60 -7.07
CA THR A 40 -22.48 -15.88 -6.81
C THR A 40 -21.74 -16.63 -5.72
N PRO A 41 -22.42 -17.47 -4.92
CA PRO A 41 -21.80 -18.21 -3.82
C PRO A 41 -20.63 -19.09 -4.24
N ARG A 42 -20.63 -19.52 -5.51
CA ARG A 42 -19.56 -20.30 -6.10
C ARG A 42 -19.14 -19.72 -7.46
N VAL A 43 -17.83 -19.54 -7.64
CA VAL A 43 -17.23 -19.07 -8.90
C VAL A 43 -16.10 -20.02 -9.30
N VAL A 44 -16.04 -20.39 -10.56
CA VAL A 44 -14.94 -21.16 -11.16
C VAL A 44 -14.22 -20.30 -12.19
N LEU A 45 -12.97 -19.96 -11.92
CA LEU A 45 -12.05 -19.33 -12.84
C LEU A 45 -11.33 -20.46 -13.59
N GLN A 46 -11.78 -20.73 -14.83
CA GLN A 46 -11.38 -21.91 -15.59
C GLN A 46 -10.31 -21.57 -16.61
N HIS A 47 -9.34 -22.46 -16.79
CA HIS A 47 -8.25 -22.31 -17.76
C HIS A 47 -7.38 -21.07 -17.56
N VAL A 48 -7.17 -20.64 -16.31
CA VAL A 48 -6.40 -19.44 -15.98
C VAL A 48 -4.95 -19.78 -15.64
N ARG A 49 -4.00 -18.90 -16.00
CA ARG A 49 -2.64 -18.91 -15.44
C ARG A 49 -2.70 -18.39 -14.01
N VAL A 50 -1.98 -19.02 -13.09
CA VAL A 50 -1.91 -18.62 -11.69
C VAL A 50 -0.51 -18.15 -11.32
N ILE A 51 -0.38 -16.89 -10.87
CA ILE A 51 0.76 -16.36 -10.15
C ILE A 51 0.35 -16.33 -8.68
N ASP A 52 0.92 -17.21 -7.85
CA ASP A 52 0.41 -17.44 -6.49
C ASP A 52 0.84 -16.39 -5.45
N GLY A 53 1.66 -15.40 -5.82
CA GLY A 53 2.17 -14.34 -4.94
C GLY A 53 3.35 -14.77 -4.05
N THR A 54 3.81 -16.02 -4.13
CA THR A 54 4.95 -16.49 -3.29
C THR A 54 6.32 -16.26 -3.92
N GLY A 55 6.38 -15.75 -5.16
CA GLY A 55 7.60 -15.62 -5.95
C GLY A 55 7.98 -16.86 -6.74
N ARG A 56 7.17 -17.91 -6.69
CA ARG A 56 7.33 -19.13 -7.52
C ARG A 56 6.92 -18.87 -8.97
N PRO A 57 7.43 -19.66 -9.93
CA PRO A 57 7.01 -19.58 -11.32
C PRO A 57 5.48 -19.74 -11.47
N PRO A 58 4.87 -19.08 -12.48
CA PRO A 58 3.45 -19.22 -12.79
C PRO A 58 3.09 -20.67 -13.11
N VAL A 59 1.83 -21.05 -12.80
CA VAL A 59 1.29 -22.36 -13.16
C VAL A 59 0.20 -22.17 -14.21
N GLU A 60 0.37 -22.82 -15.35
CA GLU A 60 -0.55 -22.70 -16.49
C GLU A 60 -1.80 -23.57 -16.34
N ASP A 61 -2.87 -23.16 -17.03
CA ASP A 61 -4.09 -23.95 -17.25
C ASP A 61 -4.67 -24.53 -15.96
N GLN A 62 -4.99 -23.66 -15.00
CA GLN A 62 -5.58 -24.03 -13.73
C GLN A 62 -7.07 -23.70 -13.68
N ASN A 63 -7.80 -24.44 -12.83
CA ASN A 63 -9.10 -24.03 -12.31
C ASN A 63 -8.92 -23.53 -10.89
N LEU A 64 -9.30 -22.28 -10.63
CA LEU A 64 -9.38 -21.71 -9.29
C LEU A 64 -10.85 -21.61 -8.90
N ILE A 65 -11.21 -22.19 -7.76
CA ILE A 65 -12.59 -22.23 -7.27
C ILE A 65 -12.72 -21.32 -6.06
N ILE A 66 -13.69 -20.41 -6.13
CA ILE A 66 -14.08 -19.50 -5.04
C ILE A 66 -15.41 -20.00 -4.50
N GLU A 67 -15.51 -20.17 -3.18
CA GLU A 67 -16.74 -20.54 -2.48
C GLU A 67 -16.90 -19.66 -1.25
N GLN A 68 -18.04 -19.02 -1.13
CA GLN A 68 -18.40 -18.16 0.01
C GLN A 68 -17.30 -17.14 0.36
N GLY A 69 -16.75 -16.47 -0.66
CA GLY A 69 -15.73 -15.43 -0.50
C GLY A 69 -14.31 -15.93 -0.26
N LYS A 70 -14.09 -17.26 -0.24
CA LYS A 70 -12.77 -17.85 -0.05
C LYS A 70 -12.33 -18.69 -1.23
N ILE A 71 -11.00 -18.83 -1.39
CA ILE A 71 -10.41 -19.77 -2.32
C ILE A 71 -10.62 -21.17 -1.76
N SER A 72 -11.43 -21.97 -2.46
CA SER A 72 -11.71 -23.37 -2.05
C SER A 72 -10.63 -24.31 -2.55
N SER A 73 -10.21 -24.17 -3.81
CA SER A 73 -9.13 -24.97 -4.39
C SER A 73 -8.48 -24.31 -5.62
N VAL A 74 -7.26 -24.75 -5.91
CA VAL A 74 -6.54 -24.50 -7.18
C VAL A 74 -6.06 -25.86 -7.67
N GLN A 75 -6.41 -26.22 -8.89
CA GLN A 75 -6.10 -27.54 -9.44
C GLN A 75 -5.91 -27.47 -10.96
N ALA A 76 -5.26 -28.46 -11.54
CA ALA A 76 -5.14 -28.55 -12.99
C ALA A 76 -6.51 -28.49 -13.65
N SER A 77 -6.60 -27.77 -14.77
CA SER A 77 -7.87 -27.52 -15.44
C SER A 77 -8.51 -28.81 -15.93
N SER A 78 -9.81 -28.91 -15.72
CA SER A 78 -10.71 -29.90 -16.31
C SER A 78 -12.02 -29.22 -16.60
N GLU A 79 -12.78 -29.72 -17.59
CA GLU A 79 -14.12 -29.23 -17.84
C GLU A 79 -14.98 -29.44 -16.58
N THR A 80 -15.41 -28.35 -15.97
CA THR A 80 -16.28 -28.39 -14.81
C THR A 80 -17.68 -28.02 -15.28
N PRO A 81 -18.65 -28.94 -15.24
CA PRO A 81 -20.03 -28.60 -15.54
C PRO A 81 -20.51 -27.50 -14.60
N ALA A 82 -21.19 -26.51 -15.16
CA ALA A 82 -21.86 -25.49 -14.35
C ALA A 82 -22.96 -26.18 -13.52
N ALA A 83 -22.78 -26.24 -12.19
CA ALA A 83 -23.86 -26.61 -11.29
C ALA A 83 -24.77 -25.39 -11.06
N ASP A 84 -26.02 -25.62 -10.67
CA ASP A 84 -26.95 -24.53 -10.36
C ASP A 84 -26.34 -23.56 -9.34
N GLY A 85 -26.44 -22.25 -9.63
CA GLY A 85 -25.88 -21.19 -8.78
C GLY A 85 -24.36 -20.99 -8.89
N THR A 86 -23.68 -21.65 -9.85
CA THR A 86 -22.23 -21.46 -10.11
C THR A 86 -22.00 -20.54 -11.29
N THR A 87 -21.15 -19.53 -11.12
CA THR A 87 -20.59 -18.74 -12.24
C THR A 87 -19.30 -19.37 -12.71
N VAL A 88 -19.22 -19.71 -14.01
CA VAL A 88 -17.99 -20.20 -14.65
C VAL A 88 -17.47 -19.14 -15.60
N LEU A 89 -16.20 -18.73 -15.40
CA LEU A 89 -15.49 -17.81 -16.29
C LEU A 89 -14.38 -18.57 -17.01
N ASN A 90 -14.46 -18.68 -18.34
CA ASN A 90 -13.35 -19.20 -19.13
C ASN A 90 -12.32 -18.09 -19.32
N LEU A 91 -11.14 -18.29 -18.77
CA LEU A 91 -10.06 -17.29 -18.67
C LEU A 91 -8.80 -17.70 -19.44
N ARG A 92 -8.96 -18.39 -20.57
CA ARG A 92 -7.82 -18.67 -21.47
C ARG A 92 -7.17 -17.35 -21.94
N GLY A 93 -5.85 -17.22 -21.73
CA GLY A 93 -5.10 -16.01 -22.05
C GLY A 93 -5.15 -14.95 -20.95
N TYR A 94 -5.69 -15.30 -19.78
CA TYR A 94 -5.69 -14.45 -18.58
C TYR A 94 -4.80 -15.03 -17.50
N THR A 95 -4.36 -14.14 -16.63
CA THR A 95 -3.64 -14.48 -15.40
C THR A 95 -4.46 -14.06 -14.18
N VAL A 96 -4.48 -14.90 -13.15
CA VAL A 96 -4.94 -14.53 -11.81
C VAL A 96 -3.75 -14.39 -10.88
N MET A 97 -3.73 -13.30 -10.11
CA MET A 97 -2.77 -13.07 -9.04
C MET A 97 -3.49 -12.63 -7.77
N PRO A 98 -2.83 -12.64 -6.58
CA PRO A 98 -3.41 -12.05 -5.37
C PRO A 98 -3.69 -10.55 -5.57
N GLY A 99 -4.66 -10.03 -4.84
CA GLY A 99 -4.87 -8.60 -4.75
C GLY A 99 -3.63 -7.88 -4.21
N ILE A 100 -3.37 -6.70 -4.75
CA ILE A 100 -2.27 -5.83 -4.31
C ILE A 100 -2.56 -5.39 -2.86
N VAL A 101 -1.52 -5.40 -2.04
CA VAL A 101 -1.49 -4.88 -0.67
C VAL A 101 -0.63 -3.64 -0.67
N GLY A 102 -1.23 -2.49 -0.97
CA GLY A 102 -0.53 -1.22 -1.09
C GLY A 102 -0.14 -0.66 0.28
N MET A 103 1.15 -0.49 0.52
CA MET A 103 1.68 -0.15 1.85
C MET A 103 2.01 1.34 2.01
N HIS A 104 1.99 2.13 0.92
CA HIS A 104 2.10 3.59 0.96
C HIS A 104 1.06 4.22 0.03
N ASN A 105 -0.14 4.35 0.53
CA ASN A 105 -1.27 4.92 -0.19
C ASN A 105 -1.90 6.07 0.58
N HIS A 106 -2.57 6.96 -0.13
CA HIS A 106 -3.25 8.12 0.45
C HIS A 106 -4.66 8.26 -0.08
N LEU A 107 -5.51 8.93 0.72
CA LEU A 107 -6.89 9.30 0.34
C LEU A 107 -7.02 10.81 0.14
N PHE A 108 -5.93 11.47 -0.24
CA PHE A 108 -5.89 12.90 -0.52
C PHE A 108 -5.11 13.20 -1.80
N TYR A 109 -5.28 14.42 -2.30
CA TYR A 109 -4.52 15.05 -3.36
C TYR A 109 -3.78 16.25 -2.78
N ILE A 110 -2.52 16.47 -3.15
CA ILE A 110 -1.79 17.67 -2.74
C ILE A 110 -2.06 18.78 -3.74
N ALA A 111 -2.93 19.72 -3.37
CA ALA A 111 -3.15 20.93 -4.14
C ALA A 111 -2.04 21.96 -3.85
N ARG A 112 -1.49 22.56 -4.89
CA ARG A 112 -0.52 23.65 -4.83
C ARG A 112 -1.14 24.90 -5.41
N PRO A 113 -1.87 25.70 -4.60
CA PRO A 113 -2.59 26.86 -5.10
C PRO A 113 -1.61 27.94 -5.56
N ASN A 114 -2.00 28.66 -6.63
CA ASN A 114 -1.30 29.82 -7.15
C ASN A 114 0.18 29.56 -7.52
N GLU A 115 0.47 28.37 -8.03
CA GLU A 115 1.82 28.05 -8.54
C GLU A 115 2.13 28.89 -9.79
N ASP A 116 3.24 29.65 -9.74
CA ASP A 116 3.73 30.46 -10.85
C ASP A 116 4.82 29.75 -11.68
N SER A 117 5.24 30.40 -12.75
CA SER A 117 6.30 29.89 -13.64
C SER A 117 7.68 29.77 -12.99
N GLN A 118 7.86 30.34 -11.80
CA GLN A 118 9.10 30.29 -11.02
C GLN A 118 9.02 29.32 -9.84
N TRP A 119 7.87 28.57 -9.74
CA TRP A 119 7.62 27.59 -8.71
C TRP A 119 7.32 28.19 -7.30
N ASN A 120 6.94 29.43 -7.27
CA ASN A 120 6.36 29.94 -6.05
C ASN A 120 4.91 29.49 -5.99
N PHE A 121 4.51 28.99 -4.86
CA PHE A 121 3.12 28.62 -4.55
C PHE A 121 2.82 28.97 -3.10
N GLU A 122 1.56 29.11 -2.80
CA GLU A 122 1.09 29.22 -1.43
C GLU A 122 1.25 27.86 -0.69
N PRO A 123 1.18 27.83 0.64
CA PRO A 123 1.30 26.57 1.37
C PRO A 123 0.40 25.48 0.78
N PRO A 124 0.94 24.29 0.48
CA PRO A 124 0.17 23.22 -0.13
C PRO A 124 -0.92 22.72 0.79
N MET A 125 -2.01 22.25 0.21
CA MET A 125 -3.17 21.72 0.92
C MET A 125 -3.40 20.26 0.57
N LEU A 126 -3.68 19.45 1.58
CA LEU A 126 -4.06 18.05 1.45
C LEU A 126 -5.57 17.95 1.33
N VAL A 127 -6.08 17.64 0.14
CA VAL A 127 -7.51 17.66 -0.17
C VAL A 127 -8.04 16.23 -0.27
N PRO A 128 -8.98 15.82 0.59
CA PRO A 128 -9.52 14.46 0.61
C PRO A 128 -10.13 14.04 -0.72
N GLN A 129 -9.80 12.83 -1.20
CA GLN A 129 -10.27 12.23 -2.45
C GLN A 129 -11.20 11.02 -2.20
N MET A 130 -12.02 11.09 -1.20
CA MET A 130 -12.71 10.00 -0.54
C MET A 130 -13.65 9.17 -1.43
N THR A 131 -14.91 9.62 -1.55
CA THR A 131 -15.98 8.76 -2.06
C THR A 131 -16.09 8.73 -3.57
N PHE A 132 -15.49 9.66 -4.27
CA PHE A 132 -15.71 9.91 -5.69
C PHE A 132 -14.54 9.51 -6.59
N SER A 133 -13.34 9.27 -6.07
CA SER A 133 -12.17 8.92 -6.90
C SER A 133 -11.28 7.84 -6.30
N ALA A 134 -10.44 8.14 -5.30
CA ALA A 134 -9.33 7.29 -4.88
C ALA A 134 -9.72 5.85 -4.53
N PRO A 135 -10.72 5.53 -3.67
CA PRO A 135 -11.03 4.15 -3.34
C PRO A 135 -11.45 3.30 -4.54
N ARG A 136 -12.12 3.92 -5.52
CA ARG A 136 -12.56 3.23 -6.74
C ARG A 136 -11.39 2.94 -7.67
N LEU A 137 -10.47 3.90 -7.80
CA LEU A 137 -9.28 3.76 -8.63
C LEU A 137 -8.32 2.71 -8.04
N TYR A 138 -8.12 2.69 -6.70
CA TYR A 138 -7.38 1.63 -6.04
C TYR A 138 -7.96 0.25 -6.36
N LEU A 139 -9.26 0.06 -6.10
CA LEU A 139 -9.91 -1.22 -6.36
C LEU A 139 -9.84 -1.60 -7.84
N ALA A 140 -10.06 -0.64 -8.75
CA ALA A 140 -9.97 -0.87 -10.20
C ALA A 140 -8.57 -1.29 -10.65
N GLY A 141 -7.52 -0.71 -10.04
CA GLY A 141 -6.12 -1.03 -10.30
C GLY A 141 -5.65 -2.37 -9.73
N GLY A 142 -6.50 -3.05 -8.95
CA GLY A 142 -6.17 -4.35 -8.35
C GLY A 142 -5.77 -4.29 -6.87
N VAL A 143 -5.82 -3.12 -6.23
CA VAL A 143 -5.55 -2.97 -4.80
C VAL A 143 -6.76 -3.46 -4.00
N THR A 144 -6.62 -4.56 -3.27
CA THR A 144 -7.69 -5.12 -2.42
C THR A 144 -7.51 -4.79 -0.94
N THR A 145 -6.29 -4.46 -0.55
CA THR A 145 -5.94 -3.97 0.80
C THR A 145 -4.95 -2.82 0.68
N MET A 146 -5.12 -1.77 1.48
CA MET A 146 -4.19 -0.63 1.51
C MET A 146 -3.98 -0.10 2.93
N ARG A 147 -2.81 0.48 3.18
CA ARG A 147 -2.51 1.32 4.35
C ARG A 147 -2.56 2.79 3.92
N THR A 148 -3.22 3.66 4.69
CA THR A 148 -3.32 5.10 4.38
C THR A 148 -2.10 5.90 4.84
N THR A 149 -1.00 5.37 4.97
CA THR A 149 0.34 5.89 5.36
C THR A 149 0.40 7.38 5.75
N GLY A 150 -0.30 7.73 6.83
CA GLY A 150 -0.57 9.09 7.30
C GLY A 150 -1.97 9.56 6.88
N SER A 151 -2.71 10.09 7.83
CA SER A 151 -4.05 10.63 7.60
C SER A 151 -4.10 12.11 7.94
N VAL A 152 -4.83 12.87 7.14
CA VAL A 152 -5.14 14.29 7.42
C VAL A 152 -6.51 14.41 8.06
N GLU A 153 -7.43 13.59 7.57
CA GLU A 153 -8.84 13.55 8.01
C GLU A 153 -9.15 12.19 8.64
N THR A 154 -8.47 11.86 9.73
CA THR A 154 -8.48 10.49 10.30
C THR A 154 -9.88 9.97 10.62
N TYR A 155 -10.80 10.82 11.09
CA TYR A 155 -12.20 10.40 11.26
C TYR A 155 -12.89 10.07 9.94
N ALA A 156 -12.58 10.80 8.87
CA ALA A 156 -13.13 10.53 7.55
C ALA A 156 -12.59 9.19 7.01
N ASP A 157 -11.31 8.91 7.18
CA ASP A 157 -10.70 7.63 6.79
C ASP A 157 -11.32 6.43 7.55
N LEU A 158 -11.52 6.55 8.86
CA LEU A 158 -12.19 5.55 9.68
C LEU A 158 -13.66 5.32 9.26
N ASN A 159 -14.38 6.41 8.93
CA ASN A 159 -15.76 6.32 8.47
C ASN A 159 -15.84 5.75 7.06
N LEU A 160 -14.92 6.10 6.17
CA LEU A 160 -14.81 5.53 4.83
C LEU A 160 -14.52 4.03 4.89
N LYS A 161 -13.53 3.62 5.70
CA LYS A 161 -13.26 2.20 5.98
C LYS A 161 -14.56 1.47 6.36
N ARG A 162 -15.28 1.99 7.35
CA ARG A 162 -16.54 1.39 7.83
C ARG A 162 -17.57 1.28 6.70
N ALA A 163 -17.74 2.33 5.91
CA ALA A 163 -18.69 2.34 4.80
C ALA A 163 -18.35 1.31 3.71
N ILE A 164 -17.05 1.09 3.46
CA ILE A 164 -16.57 0.07 2.52
C ILE A 164 -16.78 -1.35 3.11
N ASP A 165 -16.42 -1.56 4.38
CA ASP A 165 -16.59 -2.84 5.06
C ASP A 165 -18.07 -3.24 5.18
N GLU A 166 -18.97 -2.27 5.32
CA GLU A 166 -20.44 -2.48 5.33
C GLU A 166 -21.06 -2.59 3.92
N GLY A 167 -20.26 -2.58 2.84
CA GLY A 167 -20.75 -2.68 1.45
C GLY A 167 -21.52 -1.47 0.95
N LYS A 168 -21.36 -0.31 1.59
CA LYS A 168 -22.02 0.96 1.21
C LYS A 168 -21.26 1.73 0.15
N LEU A 169 -19.94 1.53 0.06
CA LEU A 169 -19.04 2.14 -0.92
C LEU A 169 -18.10 1.08 -1.52
N PRO A 170 -17.70 1.23 -2.80
CA PRO A 170 -16.67 0.39 -3.38
C PRO A 170 -15.28 0.88 -2.95
N GLY A 171 -14.37 -0.03 -2.68
CA GLY A 171 -12.98 0.28 -2.30
C GLY A 171 -12.27 -0.92 -1.69
N PRO A 172 -10.96 -0.83 -1.47
CA PRO A 172 -10.16 -1.85 -0.82
C PRO A 172 -10.46 -1.95 0.69
N HIS A 173 -9.96 -2.99 1.34
CA HIS A 173 -9.80 -2.99 2.78
C HIS A 173 -8.78 -1.93 3.18
N ILE A 174 -9.08 -1.13 4.21
CA ILE A 174 -8.21 -0.03 4.63
C ILE A 174 -7.61 -0.32 6.00
N ASP A 175 -6.28 -0.33 6.07
CA ASP A 175 -5.51 -0.19 7.29
C ASP A 175 -5.33 1.31 7.54
N VAL A 176 -6.02 1.85 8.55
CA VAL A 176 -6.09 3.30 8.78
C VAL A 176 -4.93 3.73 9.66
N THR A 177 -4.07 4.59 9.11
CA THR A 177 -3.02 5.26 9.88
C THR A 177 -3.60 6.49 10.59
N GLY A 178 -3.13 6.75 11.81
CA GLY A 178 -3.45 7.95 12.56
C GLY A 178 -2.96 9.23 11.87
N PRO A 179 -3.23 10.41 12.47
CA PRO A 179 -2.64 11.66 12.00
C PRO A 179 -1.12 11.57 11.97
N TYR A 180 -0.51 12.37 11.11
CA TYR A 180 0.94 12.50 11.09
C TYR A 180 1.47 12.92 12.46
N LEU A 181 2.53 12.25 12.92
CA LEU A 181 3.30 12.62 14.09
C LEU A 181 4.47 13.50 13.62
N GLU A 182 4.22 14.78 13.50
CA GLU A 182 5.15 15.76 12.95
C GLU A 182 5.78 16.60 14.06
N GLY A 183 7.05 16.97 13.90
CA GLY A 183 7.75 17.92 14.76
C GLY A 183 7.54 19.38 14.35
N PRO A 184 8.34 20.30 14.85
CA PRO A 184 8.23 21.74 14.53
C PRO A 184 8.61 22.02 13.07
N HIS A 185 8.05 23.08 12.50
CA HIS A 185 8.31 23.55 11.12
C HIS A 185 7.69 22.66 10.03
N SER A 186 6.47 22.19 10.27
CA SER A 186 5.72 21.41 9.26
C SER A 186 5.58 22.16 7.94
N TYR A 187 5.77 21.41 6.84
CA TYR A 187 5.56 21.92 5.49
C TYR A 187 4.06 22.12 5.17
N PHE A 188 3.18 21.34 5.81
CA PHE A 188 1.73 21.36 5.57
C PHE A 188 0.98 22.04 6.72
N ILE A 189 0.20 23.07 6.41
CA ILE A 189 -0.60 23.82 7.40
C ILE A 189 -1.68 22.99 8.10
N GLN A 190 -1.99 21.80 7.57
CA GLN A 190 -3.01 20.90 8.13
C GLN A 190 -2.42 19.89 9.13
N MET A 191 -1.10 19.80 9.23
CA MET A 191 -0.45 18.91 10.19
C MET A 191 -0.29 19.58 11.54
N HIS A 192 -0.56 18.82 12.58
CA HIS A 192 -0.33 19.25 13.95
C HIS A 192 1.14 19.02 14.32
N GLU A 193 1.80 20.06 14.79
CA GLU A 193 3.17 19.98 15.28
C GLU A 193 3.18 19.53 16.75
N LEU A 194 3.89 18.45 17.04
CA LEU A 194 4.10 17.96 18.39
C LEU A 194 4.96 18.95 19.19
N SER A 195 4.62 19.14 20.45
CA SER A 195 5.34 20.02 21.37
C SER A 195 6.16 19.27 22.42
N SER A 196 5.96 17.96 22.53
CA SER A 196 6.65 17.14 23.52
C SER A 196 6.47 15.64 23.30
N PRO A 197 7.36 14.79 23.88
CA PRO A 197 7.18 13.35 23.91
C PRO A 197 5.88 12.89 24.58
N ASP A 198 5.38 13.65 25.58
CA ASP A 198 4.12 13.32 26.24
C ASP A 198 2.92 13.53 25.33
N GLU A 199 2.95 14.57 24.52
CA GLU A 199 1.92 14.79 23.50
C GLU A 199 1.93 13.69 22.42
N ALA A 200 3.11 13.25 21.98
CA ALA A 200 3.23 12.13 21.05
C ALA A 200 2.55 10.86 21.61
N ARG A 201 2.77 10.53 22.89
CA ARG A 201 2.05 9.41 23.56
C ARG A 201 0.54 9.63 23.59
N GLN A 202 0.09 10.83 23.95
CA GLN A 202 -1.34 11.16 24.02
C GLN A 202 -2.02 11.03 22.67
N MET A 203 -1.38 11.49 21.58
CA MET A 203 -1.90 11.33 20.22
C MET A 203 -2.03 9.86 19.83
N VAL A 204 -1.00 9.05 20.08
CA VAL A 204 -1.04 7.61 19.80
C VAL A 204 -2.17 6.95 20.60
N ASP A 205 -2.25 7.19 21.90
CA ASP A 205 -3.29 6.62 22.76
C ASP A 205 -4.70 7.03 22.32
N TYR A 206 -4.90 8.31 22.03
CA TYR A 206 -6.19 8.84 21.60
C TYR A 206 -6.71 8.19 20.32
N TRP A 207 -5.86 8.07 19.29
CA TRP A 207 -6.27 7.55 17.99
C TRP A 207 -6.34 6.02 17.97
N ALA A 208 -5.48 5.34 18.71
CA ALA A 208 -5.58 3.89 18.90
C ALA A 208 -6.92 3.48 19.54
N ASP A 209 -7.40 4.25 20.55
CA ASP A 209 -8.73 4.04 21.15
C ASP A 209 -9.88 4.24 20.15
N ARG A 210 -9.66 4.90 19.02
CA ARG A 210 -10.63 5.15 17.96
C ARG A 210 -10.54 4.19 16.80
N GLY A 211 -9.58 3.27 16.83
CA GLY A 211 -9.48 2.16 15.90
C GLY A 211 -8.53 2.38 14.73
N VAL A 212 -7.58 3.33 14.83
CA VAL A 212 -6.45 3.33 13.89
C VAL A 212 -5.54 2.14 14.18
N THR A 213 -4.92 1.62 13.14
CA THR A 213 -4.15 0.37 13.17
C THR A 213 -2.68 0.56 12.80
N SER A 214 -2.27 1.77 12.48
CA SER A 214 -0.87 2.16 12.29
C SER A 214 -0.65 3.65 12.59
N PHE A 215 0.62 4.08 12.70
CA PHE A 215 1.03 5.46 12.84
C PHE A 215 2.17 5.79 11.89
N LYS A 216 2.29 7.07 11.50
CA LYS A 216 3.39 7.59 10.68
C LYS A 216 4.06 8.77 11.37
N ALA A 217 5.35 8.60 11.68
CA ALA A 217 6.23 9.71 12.03
C ALA A 217 6.61 10.49 10.78
N TYR A 218 6.77 11.83 10.90
CA TYR A 218 7.05 12.66 9.76
C TYR A 218 8.33 13.50 9.94
N MET A 219 8.67 14.24 8.92
CA MET A 219 10.01 14.79 8.63
C MET A 219 10.76 15.40 9.81
N ASN A 220 10.11 16.20 10.65
CA ASN A 220 10.75 17.01 11.67
C ASN A 220 10.58 16.48 13.11
N ILE A 221 10.03 15.27 13.27
CA ILE A 221 9.86 14.64 14.59
C ILE A 221 11.21 14.49 15.30
N THR A 222 11.29 14.83 16.58
CA THR A 222 12.52 14.63 17.36
C THR A 222 12.69 13.15 17.76
N ARG A 223 13.92 12.73 18.04
CA ARG A 223 14.20 11.36 18.54
C ARG A 223 13.45 11.05 19.84
N ALA A 224 13.26 12.04 20.69
CA ALA A 224 12.52 11.87 21.94
C ALA A 224 11.02 11.66 21.71
N GLU A 225 10.41 12.40 20.79
CA GLU A 225 9.01 12.24 20.38
C GLU A 225 8.80 10.91 19.64
N LEU A 226 9.69 10.58 18.69
CA LEU A 226 9.65 9.31 17.95
C LEU A 226 9.72 8.12 18.92
N LYS A 227 10.67 8.13 19.86
CA LYS A 227 10.77 7.09 20.88
C LYS A 227 9.48 6.95 21.69
N ALA A 228 8.91 8.07 22.13
CA ALA A 228 7.68 8.08 22.91
C ALA A 228 6.47 7.54 22.12
N ALA A 229 6.39 7.88 20.83
CA ALA A 229 5.36 7.37 19.92
C ALA A 229 5.51 5.86 19.68
N ILE A 230 6.74 5.38 19.41
CA ILE A 230 7.04 3.95 19.23
C ILE A 230 6.63 3.14 20.47
N GLU A 231 7.07 3.58 21.68
CA GLU A 231 6.73 2.91 22.93
C GLU A 231 5.22 2.84 23.18
N ALA A 232 4.49 3.92 22.88
CA ALA A 232 3.03 3.96 23.02
C ALA A 232 2.32 3.06 22.01
N ALA A 233 2.74 3.08 20.75
CA ALA A 233 2.18 2.24 19.69
C ALA A 233 2.43 0.75 19.95
N HIS A 234 3.65 0.37 20.28
CA HIS A 234 4.03 -1.02 20.58
C HIS A 234 3.30 -1.58 21.79
N LYS A 235 3.09 -0.77 22.84
CA LYS A 235 2.28 -1.17 24.02
C LYS A 235 0.86 -1.58 23.62
N ARG A 236 0.35 -1.08 22.51
CA ARG A 236 -0.97 -1.39 21.95
C ARG A 236 -0.93 -2.43 20.83
N GLY A 237 0.26 -2.98 20.51
CA GLY A 237 0.45 -3.90 19.39
C GLY A 237 0.29 -3.24 18.02
N ILE A 238 0.45 -1.92 17.93
CA ILE A 238 0.33 -1.12 16.71
C ILE A 238 1.72 -0.78 16.20
N LYS A 239 1.92 -0.86 14.89
CA LYS A 239 3.18 -0.53 14.22
C LYS A 239 3.26 0.95 13.86
N ILE A 240 4.49 1.46 13.78
CA ILE A 240 4.80 2.82 13.39
C ILE A 240 5.78 2.84 12.22
N THR A 241 5.49 3.62 11.21
CA THR A 241 6.37 3.89 10.08
C THR A 241 6.88 5.33 10.10
N GLY A 242 7.83 5.68 9.22
CA GLY A 242 8.36 7.04 9.18
C GLY A 242 8.86 7.50 7.83
N HIS A 243 8.43 8.71 7.43
CA HIS A 243 9.13 9.55 6.46
C HIS A 243 10.02 10.51 7.26
N LEU A 244 11.26 10.13 7.48
CA LEU A 244 12.14 10.82 8.43
C LEU A 244 13.17 11.69 7.72
N CYS A 245 13.46 12.86 8.29
CA CYS A 245 14.55 13.72 7.88
C CYS A 245 15.40 14.15 9.09
N SER A 246 14.77 14.59 10.16
CA SER A 246 15.43 15.03 11.42
C SER A 246 16.08 13.86 12.17
N VAL A 247 15.58 12.66 12.03
CA VAL A 247 16.11 11.40 12.58
C VAL A 247 16.61 10.53 11.45
N THR A 248 17.85 10.01 11.55
CA THR A 248 18.41 9.13 10.53
C THR A 248 17.80 7.73 10.59
N TYR A 249 17.86 6.99 9.49
CA TYR A 249 17.36 5.61 9.42
C TYR A 249 17.98 4.70 10.49
N LYS A 250 19.28 4.86 10.74
CA LYS A 250 19.99 4.08 11.75
C LYS A 250 19.48 4.40 13.16
N GLU A 251 19.35 5.69 13.50
CA GLU A 251 18.79 6.12 14.79
C GLU A 251 17.35 5.61 14.96
N ALA A 252 16.51 5.69 13.93
CA ALA A 252 15.14 5.21 13.97
C ALA A 252 15.07 3.69 14.18
N ALA A 253 15.93 2.92 13.52
CA ALA A 253 16.03 1.47 13.70
C ALA A 253 16.44 1.11 15.16
N GLU A 254 17.40 1.84 15.73
CA GLU A 254 17.84 1.68 17.13
C GLU A 254 16.74 2.06 18.13
N LEU A 255 15.84 3.01 17.77
CA LEU A 255 14.67 3.36 18.56
C LEU A 255 13.52 2.36 18.46
N GLY A 256 13.57 1.45 17.47
CA GLY A 256 12.60 0.38 17.29
C GLY A 256 11.46 0.67 16.31
N ILE A 257 11.68 1.55 15.33
CA ILE A 257 10.68 1.78 14.26
C ILE A 257 10.42 0.48 13.47
N ASP A 258 9.19 0.30 12.99
CA ASP A 258 8.82 -0.94 12.28
C ASP A 258 9.04 -0.86 10.77
N ASP A 259 9.00 0.34 10.18
CA ASP A 259 9.06 0.54 8.73
C ASP A 259 9.58 1.95 8.41
N LEU A 260 10.29 2.08 7.30
CA LEU A 260 10.77 3.36 6.77
C LEU A 260 10.26 3.54 5.35
N GLU A 261 9.71 4.72 5.10
CA GLU A 261 9.07 5.05 3.85
C GLU A 261 10.06 5.60 2.82
N HIS A 262 9.71 5.46 1.53
CA HIS A 262 10.41 6.06 0.40
C HIS A 262 11.77 5.44 0.08
N GLY A 263 11.88 4.12 0.19
CA GLY A 263 13.15 3.47 -0.12
C GLY A 263 14.28 4.05 0.71
N PHE A 264 15.30 4.56 0.05
CA PHE A 264 16.44 5.24 0.67
C PHE A 264 16.51 6.73 0.34
N PHE A 265 15.53 7.29 -0.39
CA PHE A 265 15.53 8.68 -0.86
C PHE A 265 15.59 9.71 0.27
N VAL A 266 14.94 9.46 1.39
CA VAL A 266 14.84 10.42 2.50
C VAL A 266 15.80 10.11 3.64
N ASN A 267 16.79 9.23 3.43
CA ASN A 267 17.82 8.95 4.42
C ASN A 267 18.86 10.07 4.47
N THR A 268 19.03 10.72 5.62
CA THR A 268 19.91 11.88 5.80
C THR A 268 21.25 11.54 6.50
N GLN A 269 21.62 10.26 6.55
CA GLN A 269 22.72 9.77 7.39
C GLN A 269 24.10 10.35 7.05
N LEU A 270 24.36 10.65 5.78
CA LEU A 270 25.64 11.22 5.29
C LEU A 270 25.56 12.70 4.94
N ASP A 271 24.40 13.34 5.14
CA ASP A 271 24.22 14.75 4.79
C ASP A 271 25.17 15.65 5.60
N PRO A 272 25.98 16.52 4.97
CA PRO A 272 27.08 17.23 5.65
C PRO A 272 26.65 18.17 6.78
N ASP A 273 25.42 18.71 6.70
CA ASP A 273 24.87 19.65 7.67
C ASP A 273 23.88 18.99 8.64
N LYS A 274 23.81 17.64 8.65
CA LYS A 274 22.91 16.90 9.52
C LYS A 274 23.27 17.11 10.98
N LYS A 275 22.29 17.59 11.74
CA LYS A 275 22.35 17.70 13.21
C LYS A 275 21.29 16.84 13.86
N PRO A 276 21.49 16.46 15.13
CA PRO A 276 20.47 15.76 15.89
C PRO A 276 19.16 16.56 15.96
N ASP A 277 18.04 15.88 15.62
CA ASP A 277 16.68 16.43 15.66
C ASP A 277 16.43 17.63 14.71
N GLU A 278 17.30 17.84 13.70
CA GLU A 278 17.13 18.83 12.67
C GLU A 278 17.20 18.14 11.29
N CYS A 279 16.30 18.51 10.38
CA CYS A 279 16.38 18.08 9.00
C CYS A 279 17.55 18.77 8.29
N SER A 280 18.28 18.05 7.46
CA SER A 280 19.39 18.61 6.67
C SER A 280 18.87 19.40 5.47
N SER A 281 19.72 20.28 4.92
CA SER A 281 19.36 21.10 3.74
C SER A 281 19.18 20.29 2.47
N SER A 282 19.83 19.13 2.35
CA SER A 282 19.72 18.23 1.20
C SER A 282 18.61 17.18 1.33
N MET A 283 18.02 17.06 2.52
CA MET A 283 16.88 16.16 2.80
C MET A 283 17.08 14.72 2.32
N GLY A 284 18.34 14.23 2.27
CA GLY A 284 18.70 12.89 1.84
C GLY A 284 19.37 12.80 0.46
N ASP A 285 19.22 13.81 -0.41
CA ASP A 285 19.82 13.79 -1.75
C ASP A 285 21.33 13.51 -1.70
N TYR A 286 22.07 14.23 -0.84
CA TYR A 286 23.50 14.04 -0.70
C TYR A 286 23.84 12.62 -0.20
N THR A 287 23.08 12.12 0.76
CA THR A 287 23.27 10.77 1.29
C THR A 287 23.10 9.72 0.18
N LEU A 288 22.01 9.79 -0.58
CA LEU A 288 21.72 8.83 -1.65
C LEU A 288 22.73 8.94 -2.81
N GLU A 289 23.20 10.17 -3.13
CA GLU A 289 24.26 10.38 -4.13
C GLU A 289 25.56 9.65 -3.76
N HIS A 290 25.91 9.60 -2.45
CA HIS A 290 27.18 9.06 -1.95
C HIS A 290 27.05 7.65 -1.32
N MET A 291 25.87 7.05 -1.36
CA MET A 291 25.57 5.74 -0.77
C MET A 291 25.05 4.77 -1.85
N ASP A 292 25.95 4.02 -2.46
CA ASP A 292 25.58 2.88 -3.30
C ASP A 292 25.76 1.55 -2.54
N PRO A 293 25.15 0.42 -2.98
CA PRO A 293 25.20 -0.86 -2.26
C PRO A 293 26.60 -1.41 -1.96
N ASN A 294 27.64 -0.92 -2.65
CA ASN A 294 29.01 -1.40 -2.47
C ASN A 294 29.77 -0.64 -1.39
N THR A 295 29.26 0.52 -0.96
CA THR A 295 29.90 1.32 0.09
C THR A 295 29.80 0.62 1.46
N PRO A 296 30.79 0.83 2.35
CA PRO A 296 30.72 0.34 3.73
C PRO A 296 29.49 0.87 4.49
N GLU A 297 29.13 2.13 4.24
CA GLU A 297 28.02 2.85 4.87
C GLU A 297 26.66 2.22 4.50
N ALA A 298 26.49 1.89 3.21
CA ALA A 298 25.29 1.21 2.73
C ALA A 298 25.15 -0.18 3.34
N LYS A 299 26.24 -0.94 3.39
CA LYS A 299 26.24 -2.27 4.01
C LYS A 299 25.92 -2.22 5.50
N ASP A 300 26.55 -1.30 6.24
CA ASP A 300 26.27 -1.10 7.68
C ASP A 300 24.81 -0.69 7.93
N LEU A 301 24.26 0.17 7.09
CA LEU A 301 22.85 0.55 7.17
C LEU A 301 21.93 -0.65 6.89
N ILE A 302 22.13 -1.37 5.79
CA ILE A 302 21.32 -2.53 5.43
C ILE A 302 21.39 -3.59 6.53
N ASP A 303 22.59 -3.91 7.03
CA ASP A 303 22.78 -4.85 8.12
C ASP A 303 22.06 -4.42 9.41
N THR A 304 22.08 -3.11 9.70
CA THR A 304 21.36 -2.53 10.85
C THR A 304 19.85 -2.69 10.69
N LEU A 305 19.28 -2.33 9.53
CA LEU A 305 17.85 -2.45 9.27
C LEU A 305 17.37 -3.91 9.33
N VAL A 306 18.11 -4.83 8.70
CA VAL A 306 17.79 -6.25 8.73
C VAL A 306 17.88 -6.83 10.15
N LYS A 307 18.91 -6.48 10.90
CA LYS A 307 19.09 -6.91 12.29
C LYS A 307 17.98 -6.44 13.21
N HIS A 308 17.49 -5.23 13.00
CA HIS A 308 16.39 -4.63 13.79
C HIS A 308 14.99 -4.98 13.24
N HIS A 309 14.91 -5.80 12.18
CA HIS A 309 13.65 -6.17 11.50
C HIS A 309 12.83 -4.99 10.99
N VAL A 310 13.50 -3.91 10.61
CA VAL A 310 12.85 -2.73 10.02
C VAL A 310 12.52 -3.04 8.56
N ALA A 311 11.26 -2.86 8.18
CA ALA A 311 10.85 -2.92 6.79
C ALA A 311 11.24 -1.64 6.05
N ILE A 312 11.33 -1.72 4.72
CA ILE A 312 11.42 -0.56 3.83
C ILE A 312 10.21 -0.59 2.90
N THR A 313 9.49 0.52 2.82
CA THR A 313 8.43 0.69 1.83
C THR A 313 8.97 1.49 0.64
N SER A 314 9.05 0.82 -0.51
CA SER A 314 9.35 1.40 -1.81
C SER A 314 8.22 2.33 -2.25
N THR A 315 8.58 3.48 -2.84
CA THR A 315 7.63 4.43 -3.44
C THR A 315 8.20 5.01 -4.72
N LEU A 316 8.75 4.18 -5.56
CA LEU A 316 9.45 4.57 -6.78
C LEU A 316 8.65 5.49 -7.72
N PRO A 317 7.32 5.33 -7.90
CA PRO A 317 6.56 6.19 -8.80
C PRO A 317 6.63 7.68 -8.48
N VAL A 318 6.60 8.07 -7.18
CA VAL A 318 6.64 9.49 -6.82
C VAL A 318 7.99 10.13 -7.13
N PHE A 319 9.08 9.38 -7.04
CA PHE A 319 10.43 9.87 -7.38
C PHE A 319 10.74 9.80 -8.89
N GLU A 320 10.12 8.86 -9.60
CA GLU A 320 10.23 8.77 -11.05
C GLU A 320 9.80 10.07 -11.74
N GLU A 321 8.84 10.79 -11.19
CA GLU A 321 8.34 12.06 -11.72
C GLU A 321 9.40 13.16 -11.83
N GLY A 322 10.46 13.10 -11.01
CA GLY A 322 11.61 14.01 -11.10
C GLY A 322 12.49 13.81 -12.33
N ILE A 323 12.29 12.73 -13.09
CA ILE A 323 13.13 12.37 -14.24
C ILE A 323 12.46 12.84 -15.54
N PRO A 324 13.16 13.64 -16.39
CA PRO A 324 12.59 14.11 -17.64
C PRO A 324 12.07 12.98 -18.54
N GLY A 325 10.84 13.11 -19.00
CA GLY A 325 10.21 12.14 -19.89
C GLY A 325 9.61 10.90 -19.18
N ARG A 326 9.68 10.83 -17.85
CA ARG A 326 9.10 9.76 -17.05
C ARG A 326 8.02 10.29 -16.08
N PRO A 327 7.06 9.44 -15.61
CA PRO A 327 6.70 8.12 -16.16
C PRO A 327 6.15 8.19 -17.60
N PRO A 328 5.97 7.08 -18.31
CA PRO A 328 5.24 7.07 -19.58
C PRO A 328 3.83 7.65 -19.42
N LEU A 329 3.38 8.50 -20.35
CA LEU A 329 2.02 9.03 -20.29
C LEU A 329 1.00 7.92 -20.58
N ARG A 330 0.09 7.72 -19.64
CA ARG A 330 -1.07 6.81 -19.79
C ARG A 330 -2.32 7.64 -19.95
N GLN A 331 -3.08 7.39 -21.02
CA GLN A 331 -4.32 8.10 -21.31
C GLN A 331 -5.34 8.00 -20.16
N GLN A 332 -5.49 6.81 -19.56
CA GLN A 332 -6.39 6.59 -18.43
C GLN A 332 -6.02 7.40 -17.19
N VAL A 333 -4.71 7.62 -16.93
CA VAL A 333 -4.22 8.48 -15.85
C VAL A 333 -4.66 9.92 -16.09
N LEU A 334 -4.49 10.41 -17.33
CA LEU A 334 -4.91 11.78 -17.71
C LEU A 334 -6.43 11.95 -17.64
N GLU A 335 -7.19 10.91 -18.00
CA GLU A 335 -8.66 10.92 -17.96
C GLU A 335 -9.22 10.86 -16.52
N ALA A 336 -8.51 10.23 -15.59
CA ALA A 336 -8.93 10.16 -14.19
C ALA A 336 -8.89 11.52 -13.49
N MET A 337 -7.97 12.42 -13.90
CA MET A 337 -7.76 13.73 -13.27
C MET A 337 -8.77 14.77 -13.70
N VAL A 338 -9.09 15.69 -12.78
CA VAL A 338 -9.80 16.94 -13.14
C VAL A 338 -8.92 17.77 -14.09
N PRO A 339 -9.51 18.66 -14.91
CA PRO A 339 -8.74 19.45 -15.89
C PRO A 339 -7.57 20.20 -15.25
N GLU A 340 -7.79 20.85 -14.12
CA GLU A 340 -6.80 21.64 -13.40
C GLU A 340 -5.60 20.78 -12.93
N ALA A 341 -5.87 19.63 -12.34
CA ALA A 341 -4.82 18.70 -11.89
C ALA A 341 -4.03 18.15 -13.08
N ARG A 342 -4.72 17.82 -14.18
CA ARG A 342 -4.09 17.35 -15.41
C ARG A 342 -3.19 18.41 -16.05
N GLU A 343 -3.64 19.65 -16.11
CA GLU A 343 -2.83 20.76 -16.64
C GLU A 343 -1.60 21.00 -15.76
N ALA A 344 -1.75 21.01 -14.43
CA ALA A 344 -0.63 21.14 -13.50
C ALA A 344 0.37 20.00 -13.68
N TYR A 345 -0.10 18.76 -13.82
CA TYR A 345 0.76 17.60 -14.07
C TYR A 345 1.55 17.73 -15.39
N LEU A 346 0.87 18.03 -16.47
CA LEU A 346 1.53 18.18 -17.78
C LEU A 346 2.55 19.33 -17.77
N TYR A 347 2.24 20.42 -17.09
CA TYR A 347 3.17 21.54 -16.91
C TYR A 347 4.39 21.12 -16.08
N SER A 348 4.20 20.47 -14.93
CA SER A 348 5.31 20.03 -14.08
C SER A 348 6.19 19.00 -14.77
N ARG A 349 5.61 18.14 -15.60
CA ARG A 349 6.32 17.12 -16.37
C ARG A 349 7.27 17.69 -17.44
N GLU A 350 6.90 18.78 -18.10
CA GLU A 350 7.74 19.43 -19.13
C GLU A 350 8.88 20.27 -18.54
N ARG A 351 8.76 20.62 -17.30
CA ARG A 351 9.59 21.55 -16.56
C ARG A 351 11.06 21.15 -16.42
N PRO A 352 11.45 19.89 -16.12
CA PRO A 352 12.85 19.51 -16.03
C PRO A 352 13.62 19.74 -17.33
N ALA A 353 12.95 19.68 -18.48
CA ALA A 353 13.55 19.91 -19.79
C ALA A 353 13.84 21.39 -20.08
N THR A 354 13.16 22.33 -19.41
CA THR A 354 13.27 23.77 -19.63
C THR A 354 14.17 24.48 -18.61
N MET A 355 14.50 23.83 -17.50
CA MET A 355 15.34 24.41 -16.46
C MET A 355 16.82 24.34 -16.81
N LYS A 356 17.61 25.30 -16.29
CA LYS A 356 19.07 25.15 -16.20
C LYS A 356 19.36 23.83 -15.49
N PRO A 357 20.49 23.13 -15.81
CA PRO A 357 20.76 21.82 -15.23
C PRO A 357 20.42 21.82 -13.74
N PRO A 358 19.60 20.89 -13.25
CA PRO A 358 19.27 20.81 -11.84
C PRO A 358 20.55 20.62 -11.04
N LYS A 359 20.61 21.12 -9.81
CA LYS A 359 21.74 20.88 -8.91
C LYS A 359 21.89 19.38 -8.59
N THR A 360 20.80 18.64 -8.66
CA THR A 360 20.66 17.21 -8.33
C THR A 360 20.38 16.41 -9.60
N ASP A 361 21.13 15.35 -9.85
CA ASP A 361 20.87 14.40 -10.93
C ASP A 361 19.82 13.36 -10.43
N TRP A 362 18.55 13.67 -10.62
CA TRP A 362 17.45 12.81 -10.24
C TRP A 362 17.49 11.41 -10.86
N ALA A 363 17.99 11.29 -12.08
CA ALA A 363 18.11 9.98 -12.72
C ALA A 363 19.17 9.11 -12.03
N MET A 364 20.25 9.74 -11.56
CA MET A 364 21.28 9.05 -10.77
C MET A 364 20.74 8.65 -9.39
N LEU A 365 20.09 9.55 -8.67
CA LEU A 365 19.49 9.25 -7.37
C LEU A 365 18.48 8.10 -7.48
N PHE A 366 17.61 8.16 -8.47
CA PHE A 366 16.62 7.10 -8.72
C PHE A 366 17.29 5.75 -8.98
N LYS A 367 18.37 5.75 -9.78
CA LYS A 367 19.14 4.52 -10.01
C LYS A 367 19.80 3.99 -8.74
N HIS A 368 20.32 4.86 -7.88
CA HIS A 368 20.91 4.44 -6.61
C HIS A 368 19.85 3.83 -5.68
N ASP A 369 18.67 4.45 -5.62
CA ASP A 369 17.57 3.91 -4.82
C ASP A 369 17.12 2.52 -5.29
N LEU A 370 16.90 2.33 -6.60
CA LEU A 370 16.62 1.02 -7.19
C LEU A 370 17.65 -0.04 -6.76
N GLN A 371 18.93 0.33 -6.75
CA GLN A 371 20.02 -0.56 -6.38
C GLN A 371 20.04 -0.85 -4.87
N MET A 372 19.77 0.15 -4.04
CA MET A 372 19.71 0.03 -2.59
C MET A 372 18.52 -0.83 -2.14
N GLU A 373 17.34 -0.63 -2.72
CA GLU A 373 16.16 -1.46 -2.45
C GLU A 373 16.39 -2.93 -2.83
N TYR A 374 16.99 -3.16 -4.00
CA TYR A 374 17.34 -4.51 -4.42
C TYR A 374 18.35 -5.16 -3.46
N ALA A 375 19.40 -4.43 -3.06
CA ALA A 375 20.41 -4.92 -2.13
C ALA A 375 19.82 -5.21 -0.74
N PHE A 376 18.93 -4.35 -0.23
CA PHE A 376 18.21 -4.56 1.02
C PHE A 376 17.38 -5.84 1.00
N ALA A 377 16.58 -6.04 -0.05
CA ALA A 377 15.78 -7.25 -0.21
C ALA A 377 16.66 -8.50 -0.37
N ALA A 378 17.77 -8.42 -1.12
CA ALA A 378 18.74 -9.51 -1.29
C ALA A 378 19.43 -9.89 0.03
N ALA A 379 19.64 -8.94 0.94
CA ALA A 379 20.15 -9.17 2.29
C ALA A 379 19.12 -9.78 3.26
N GLY A 380 17.88 -10.01 2.81
CA GLY A 380 16.79 -10.60 3.61
C GLY A 380 15.89 -9.56 4.28
N GLY A 381 16.01 -8.29 3.93
CA GLY A 381 15.12 -7.23 4.38
C GLY A 381 13.70 -7.38 3.82
N LEU A 382 12.70 -6.95 4.57
CA LEU A 382 11.30 -6.96 4.13
C LEU A 382 11.00 -5.70 3.32
N LEU A 383 11.10 -5.80 1.99
CA LEU A 383 10.69 -4.72 1.08
C LEU A 383 9.19 -4.77 0.85
N LEU A 384 8.53 -3.62 0.96
CA LEU A 384 7.10 -3.40 0.75
C LEU A 384 6.91 -2.51 -0.48
N ALA A 385 5.70 -2.40 -0.99
CA ALA A 385 5.38 -1.60 -2.17
C ALA A 385 4.21 -0.65 -1.93
N GLY A 386 4.34 0.59 -2.39
CA GLY A 386 3.27 1.58 -2.41
C GLY A 386 3.67 2.79 -3.25
N PRO A 387 2.78 3.38 -4.07
CA PRO A 387 3.17 4.38 -5.07
C PRO A 387 3.34 5.80 -4.52
N ASP A 388 2.85 6.10 -3.32
CA ASP A 388 2.72 7.44 -2.77
C ASP A 388 1.97 8.43 -3.71
N PRO A 389 0.68 8.23 -3.92
CA PRO A 389 -0.10 9.08 -4.83
C PRO A 389 -0.40 10.44 -4.20
N THR A 390 0.54 11.35 -4.29
CA THR A 390 0.52 12.65 -3.59
C THR A 390 -0.02 13.80 -4.44
N GLY A 391 -0.45 13.53 -5.67
CA GLY A 391 -1.11 14.59 -6.45
C GLY A 391 -0.17 15.52 -7.22
N ASN A 392 1.04 15.11 -7.54
CA ASN A 392 1.81 15.75 -8.60
C ASN A 392 1.32 15.36 -9.99
N GLY A 393 0.26 14.56 -10.04
CA GLY A 393 -0.49 14.17 -11.20
C GLY A 393 -0.07 12.88 -11.86
N GLY A 394 1.19 12.47 -11.78
CA GLY A 394 1.68 11.25 -12.42
C GLY A 394 1.33 9.98 -11.64
N VAL A 395 1.28 10.08 -10.33
CA VAL A 395 0.98 8.96 -9.44
C VAL A 395 -0.49 9.00 -9.00
N VAL A 396 -1.35 8.40 -9.80
CA VAL A 396 -2.78 8.29 -9.52
C VAL A 396 -3.08 6.95 -8.84
N PRO A 397 -3.95 6.91 -7.81
CA PRO A 397 -4.35 5.69 -7.13
C PRO A 397 -4.66 4.52 -8.07
N GLY A 398 -4.19 3.33 -7.76
CA GLY A 398 -4.35 2.14 -8.58
C GLY A 398 -3.38 2.07 -9.77
N PHE A 399 -3.28 3.11 -10.56
CA PHE A 399 -2.32 3.18 -11.68
C PHE A 399 -0.88 3.29 -11.17
N GLY A 400 -0.66 4.07 -10.11
CA GLY A 400 0.63 4.16 -9.44
C GLY A 400 1.04 2.83 -8.80
N ASP A 401 0.09 2.09 -8.21
CA ASP A 401 0.36 0.76 -7.64
C ASP A 401 0.82 -0.25 -8.70
N GLN A 402 0.27 -0.18 -9.91
CA GLN A 402 0.73 -0.98 -11.05
C GLN A 402 2.13 -0.55 -11.50
N ARG A 403 2.37 0.78 -11.57
CA ARG A 403 3.68 1.32 -11.95
C ARG A 403 4.78 0.95 -10.97
N GLU A 404 4.49 0.92 -9.68
CA GLU A 404 5.42 0.45 -8.65
C GLU A 404 5.92 -0.97 -8.95
N ILE A 405 5.03 -1.89 -9.33
CA ILE A 405 5.40 -3.27 -9.68
C ILE A 405 6.31 -3.31 -10.93
N GLU A 406 6.06 -2.45 -11.92
CA GLU A 406 6.92 -2.34 -13.10
C GLU A 406 8.31 -1.81 -12.74
N LEU A 407 8.39 -0.81 -11.86
CA LEU A 407 9.65 -0.22 -11.41
C LEU A 407 10.47 -1.17 -10.54
N LEU A 408 9.84 -2.01 -9.73
CA LEU A 408 10.52 -3.10 -9.04
C LEU A 408 11.17 -4.09 -10.02
N VAL A 409 10.53 -4.36 -11.17
CA VAL A 409 11.19 -5.16 -12.22
C VAL A 409 12.36 -4.41 -12.85
N GLU A 410 12.26 -3.09 -13.05
CA GLU A 410 13.37 -2.25 -13.49
C GLU A 410 14.54 -2.25 -12.48
N ALA A 411 14.25 -2.34 -11.18
CA ALA A 411 15.24 -2.48 -10.11
C ALA A 411 16.03 -3.81 -10.18
N GLY A 412 15.52 -4.81 -10.93
CA GLY A 412 16.18 -6.10 -11.13
C GLY A 412 15.44 -7.30 -10.53
N PHE A 413 14.29 -7.10 -9.91
CA PHE A 413 13.45 -8.21 -9.45
C PHE A 413 12.80 -8.92 -10.64
N SER A 414 12.67 -10.25 -10.57
CA SER A 414 11.81 -10.94 -11.54
C SER A 414 10.34 -10.50 -11.37
N PRO A 415 9.51 -10.60 -12.42
CA PRO A 415 8.11 -10.22 -12.32
C PRO A 415 7.36 -10.87 -11.14
N VAL A 416 7.61 -12.15 -10.88
CA VAL A 416 6.96 -12.86 -9.76
C VAL A 416 7.49 -12.41 -8.39
N GLN A 417 8.74 -11.95 -8.29
CA GLN A 417 9.28 -11.34 -7.08
C GLN A 417 8.67 -9.95 -6.84
N ALA A 418 8.55 -9.11 -7.89
CA ALA A 418 7.88 -7.81 -7.78
C ALA A 418 6.42 -7.95 -7.35
N ILE A 419 5.68 -8.92 -7.93
CA ILE A 419 4.31 -9.23 -7.50
C ILE A 419 4.28 -9.70 -6.03
N ARG A 420 5.24 -10.52 -5.58
CA ARG A 420 5.33 -10.92 -4.17
C ARG A 420 5.54 -9.72 -3.25
N ILE A 421 6.42 -8.79 -3.62
CA ILE A 421 6.67 -7.55 -2.85
C ILE A 421 5.37 -6.76 -2.71
N ALA A 422 4.63 -6.59 -3.79
CA ALA A 422 3.38 -5.83 -3.83
C ALA A 422 2.16 -6.58 -3.24
N THR A 423 2.30 -7.84 -2.85
CA THR A 423 1.16 -8.65 -2.35
C THR A 423 1.48 -9.31 -1.01
N LEU A 424 2.26 -10.40 -1.00
CA LEU A 424 2.52 -11.21 0.19
C LEU A 424 3.35 -10.45 1.24
N ASN A 425 4.34 -9.65 0.82
CA ASN A 425 5.17 -8.92 1.77
C ASN A 425 4.36 -7.90 2.57
N GLY A 426 3.45 -7.15 1.92
CA GLY A 426 2.51 -6.26 2.62
C GLY A 426 1.61 -7.04 3.58
N ALA A 427 1.09 -8.20 3.15
CA ALA A 427 0.29 -9.06 4.01
C ALA A 427 1.08 -9.58 5.24
N ILE A 428 2.36 -9.94 5.06
CA ILE A 428 3.27 -10.33 6.16
C ILE A 428 3.45 -9.17 7.14
N TYR A 429 3.73 -7.96 6.64
CA TYR A 429 3.88 -6.79 7.49
C TYR A 429 2.62 -6.50 8.32
N LEU A 430 1.44 -6.61 7.71
CA LEU A 430 0.15 -6.41 8.38
C LEU A 430 -0.26 -7.59 9.29
N GLY A 431 0.49 -8.70 9.33
CA GLY A 431 0.13 -9.90 10.07
C GLY A 431 -1.09 -10.64 9.50
N LYS A 432 -1.39 -10.45 8.21
CA LYS A 432 -2.56 -11.02 7.51
C LYS A 432 -2.20 -12.08 6.47
N GLN A 433 -0.95 -12.55 6.44
CA GLN A 433 -0.47 -13.51 5.45
C GLN A 433 -1.24 -14.84 5.41
N ASP A 434 -1.93 -15.20 6.47
CA ASP A 434 -2.78 -16.39 6.50
C ASP A 434 -4.15 -16.18 5.84
N GLN A 435 -4.51 -14.92 5.56
CA GLN A 435 -5.80 -14.53 5.00
C GLN A 435 -5.70 -14.00 3.57
N ILE A 436 -4.67 -13.21 3.25
CA ILE A 436 -4.49 -12.49 1.98
C ILE A 436 -3.04 -12.58 1.47
N GLY A 437 -2.75 -11.93 0.35
CA GLY A 437 -1.40 -11.73 -0.21
C GLY A 437 -0.85 -12.91 -0.99
N SER A 438 -1.48 -14.09 -0.96
CA SER A 438 -1.13 -15.20 -1.83
C SER A 438 -2.34 -16.08 -2.13
N ILE A 439 -2.28 -16.84 -3.24
CA ILE A 439 -3.32 -17.76 -3.67
C ILE A 439 -3.09 -19.13 -3.02
N ALA A 440 -3.94 -19.46 -2.04
CA ALA A 440 -3.95 -20.77 -1.39
C ALA A 440 -5.36 -21.09 -0.87
N ALA A 441 -5.70 -22.37 -0.80
CA ALA A 441 -6.99 -22.80 -0.25
C ALA A 441 -7.18 -22.29 1.19
N GLY A 442 -8.40 -21.82 1.50
CA GLY A 442 -8.79 -21.25 2.79
C GLY A 442 -8.58 -19.74 2.92
N LYS A 443 -7.75 -19.10 2.07
CA LYS A 443 -7.56 -17.65 2.05
C LYS A 443 -8.76 -16.93 1.44
N ASN A 444 -8.88 -15.64 1.72
CA ASN A 444 -9.88 -14.79 1.10
C ASN A 444 -9.66 -14.75 -0.41
N ALA A 445 -10.75 -14.69 -1.14
CA ALA A 445 -10.69 -14.51 -2.58
C ALA A 445 -10.54 -13.02 -2.92
N ASP A 446 -9.37 -12.48 -2.56
CA ASP A 446 -8.88 -11.16 -2.92
C ASP A 446 -7.90 -11.35 -4.08
N LEU A 447 -8.40 -11.21 -5.32
CA LEU A 447 -7.72 -11.65 -6.54
C LEU A 447 -7.85 -10.60 -7.63
N VAL A 448 -6.86 -10.56 -8.52
CA VAL A 448 -6.87 -9.71 -9.72
C VAL A 448 -6.83 -10.59 -10.97
N ILE A 449 -7.79 -10.38 -11.86
CA ILE A 449 -7.83 -11.03 -13.17
C ILE A 449 -7.27 -10.06 -14.20
N ILE A 450 -6.18 -10.47 -14.83
CA ILE A 450 -5.39 -9.67 -15.76
C ILE A 450 -5.43 -10.33 -17.14
N LYS A 451 -5.70 -9.57 -18.18
CA LYS A 451 -5.61 -10.04 -19.56
C LYS A 451 -4.14 -10.07 -20.00
N GLY A 452 -3.60 -11.27 -20.24
CA GLY A 452 -2.19 -11.44 -20.61
C GLY A 452 -1.36 -12.17 -19.56
N ASP A 453 -0.05 -11.92 -19.55
CA ASP A 453 0.94 -12.62 -18.74
C ASP A 453 1.93 -11.65 -18.07
N PRO A 454 1.60 -11.07 -16.93
CA PRO A 454 2.52 -10.20 -16.20
C PRO A 454 3.75 -10.95 -15.64
N GLY A 455 3.76 -12.28 -15.65
CA GLY A 455 4.92 -13.07 -15.27
C GLY A 455 6.05 -13.05 -16.31
N THR A 456 5.73 -12.70 -17.57
CA THR A 456 6.71 -12.55 -18.68
C THR A 456 6.76 -11.13 -19.23
N THR A 457 5.64 -10.45 -19.27
CA THR A 457 5.49 -9.07 -19.77
C THR A 457 4.87 -8.23 -18.66
N ILE A 458 5.71 -7.63 -17.81
CA ILE A 458 5.22 -6.96 -16.60
C ILE A 458 4.19 -5.87 -16.87
N SER A 459 4.26 -5.17 -18.01
CA SER A 459 3.27 -4.15 -18.39
C SER A 459 1.86 -4.72 -18.64
N ASP A 460 1.68 -6.04 -18.70
CA ASP A 460 0.34 -6.65 -18.69
C ASP A 460 -0.39 -6.43 -17.36
N ILE A 461 0.34 -6.08 -16.25
CA ILE A 461 -0.23 -5.73 -14.96
C ILE A 461 -1.27 -4.59 -15.06
N GLU A 462 -1.15 -3.74 -16.07
CA GLU A 462 -2.08 -2.66 -16.35
C GLU A 462 -3.43 -3.12 -16.90
N LYS A 463 -3.54 -4.36 -17.39
CA LYS A 463 -4.73 -4.89 -18.12
C LYS A 463 -5.69 -5.61 -17.17
N VAL A 464 -6.05 -4.95 -16.06
CA VAL A 464 -7.00 -5.49 -15.08
C VAL A 464 -8.41 -5.50 -15.63
N GLU A 465 -9.07 -6.67 -15.57
CA GLU A 465 -10.44 -6.88 -16.04
C GLU A 465 -11.45 -7.00 -14.89
N ILE A 466 -11.12 -7.83 -13.90
CA ILE A 466 -11.98 -8.06 -12.73
C ILE A 466 -11.11 -8.06 -11.49
N VAL A 467 -11.58 -7.40 -10.45
CA VAL A 467 -10.97 -7.46 -9.12
C VAL A 467 -11.94 -8.14 -8.17
N PHE A 468 -11.55 -9.27 -7.63
CA PHE A 468 -12.27 -9.92 -6.55
C PHE A 468 -11.82 -9.37 -5.21
N LYS A 469 -12.77 -8.93 -4.40
CA LYS A 469 -12.59 -8.57 -2.99
C LYS A 469 -13.62 -9.33 -2.17
N ASP A 470 -13.15 -10.11 -1.20
CA ASP A 470 -14.02 -11.01 -0.42
C ASP A 470 -14.89 -11.94 -1.29
N GLY A 471 -14.38 -12.33 -2.46
CA GLY A 471 -15.07 -13.18 -3.43
C GLY A 471 -16.11 -12.48 -4.32
N VAL A 472 -16.33 -11.18 -4.13
CA VAL A 472 -17.16 -10.36 -5.03
C VAL A 472 -16.29 -9.80 -6.15
N GLY A 473 -16.61 -10.13 -7.39
CA GLY A 473 -15.89 -9.66 -8.59
C GLY A 473 -16.41 -8.31 -9.07
N TYR A 474 -15.57 -7.30 -9.01
CA TYR A 474 -15.84 -5.94 -9.50
C TYR A 474 -15.30 -5.76 -10.91
N ASP A 475 -16.05 -5.06 -11.74
CA ASP A 475 -15.68 -4.65 -13.10
C ASP A 475 -14.73 -3.46 -13.02
N SER A 476 -13.44 -3.66 -13.35
CA SER A 476 -12.41 -2.64 -13.28
C SER A 476 -12.75 -1.41 -14.11
N GLN A 477 -13.20 -1.60 -15.37
CA GLN A 477 -13.50 -0.48 -16.27
C GLN A 477 -14.66 0.39 -15.76
N LYS A 478 -15.73 -0.23 -15.22
CA LYS A 478 -16.84 0.55 -14.65
C LYS A 478 -16.43 1.39 -13.45
N LEU A 479 -15.49 0.89 -12.64
CA LEU A 479 -14.93 1.66 -11.53
C LEU A 479 -14.12 2.85 -12.04
N ILE A 480 -13.23 2.65 -13.04
CA ILE A 480 -12.43 3.71 -13.69
C ILE A 480 -13.37 4.76 -14.27
N ASP A 481 -14.34 4.36 -15.11
CA ASP A 481 -15.29 5.27 -15.76
C ASP A 481 -16.04 6.14 -14.75
N SER A 482 -16.33 5.60 -13.56
CA SER A 482 -17.03 6.32 -12.51
C SER A 482 -16.17 7.37 -11.79
N ALA A 483 -14.84 7.28 -11.93
CA ALA A 483 -13.86 8.17 -11.31
C ALA A 483 -13.21 9.15 -12.32
N ASN A 484 -13.46 8.97 -13.62
CA ASN A 484 -12.91 9.85 -14.66
C ASN A 484 -13.26 11.32 -14.42
N GLY A 485 -12.25 12.20 -14.52
CA GLY A 485 -12.37 13.63 -14.30
C GLY A 485 -12.68 14.02 -12.85
N ARG A 486 -12.29 13.17 -11.87
CA ARG A 486 -12.63 13.42 -10.46
C ARG A 486 -11.44 13.41 -9.51
N TYR A 487 -10.31 12.82 -9.88
CA TYR A 487 -9.12 12.84 -9.05
C TYR A 487 -8.43 14.22 -9.10
N GLY A 488 -8.09 14.75 -7.93
CA GLY A 488 -7.55 16.10 -7.78
C GLY A 488 -8.64 17.18 -7.65
N GLN A 489 -9.90 16.81 -7.45
CA GLN A 489 -11.00 17.76 -7.21
C GLN A 489 -10.86 18.43 -5.85
N TYR A 490 -10.91 19.76 -5.81
CA TYR A 490 -10.89 20.58 -4.60
C TYR A 490 -11.73 21.88 -4.78
#